data_766e08dad1403eaadbcd87c173b1c6dc
#
_entry.id   766e08dad1403eaadbcd87c173b1c6dc
#
_cell.length_a   1.000
_cell.length_b   1.000
_cell.length_c   1.000
_cell.angle_alpha   90.00
_cell.angle_beta   90.00
_cell.angle_gamma   90.00
#
_symmetry.space_group_name_H-M   'P 1'
#
loop_
_entity.id
_entity.type
_entity.pdbx_description
1 polymer ?
#
loop_
_entity_poly.entity_id
_entity_poly.type
_entity_poly.pdbx_seq_one_letter_code
_entity_poly.pdbx_strand_id
1 'polypeptide(L)'
;MPGKTNIHHPLPNPAALPGIDPPSLDLAEPQEPDTAPLTAGEILKAVPARHGDKHLVVLSPSAHIIRRPNVGIQCGADATTAGVFEVQGPPQRLLVPILMSCINPVSVDVLHRRVEMTGLSAIKARLLIDDLLNHGVLIPFEHMVVAVIGRCSLAATVIRLLGELGVVVRQPRRGESEERFLAQIPKELLVIPVGKVGYGKSICRRLGRWDDVIPATIIDSSGVIGPIRVRGEGACLQCAELYRISADPQWRTVTKDLPLNPRHNPVVEYATAARVAALLMPRYPAPGVVNASYAPGVCIEVNPFVGTAVETVVRTHPICPVCWENRS
;
A
#
# COMPACT_ATOMS: atom_id res chain seq x y z
N MET A 1 1.24 9.49 -42.83
CA MET A 1 2.57 9.28 -42.21
C MET A 1 3.11 10.62 -41.76
N PRO A 2 3.46 10.76 -40.48
CA PRO A 2 4.68 11.45 -40.09
C PRO A 2 5.43 10.71 -38.95
N GLY A 3 6.65 10.73 -39.05
CA GLY A 3 7.94 10.69 -38.48
C GLY A 3 8.06 10.41 -36.99
N LYS A 4 8.71 9.26 -36.68
CA LYS A 4 9.28 8.94 -35.36
C LYS A 4 10.50 9.82 -35.12
N THR A 5 10.45 10.69 -34.12
CA THR A 5 11.63 11.40 -33.61
C THR A 5 12.18 10.63 -32.40
N ASN A 6 13.26 9.90 -32.64
CA ASN A 6 14.09 9.33 -31.58
C ASN A 6 14.92 10.47 -30.96
N ILE A 7 14.67 10.80 -29.70
CA ILE A 7 15.54 11.71 -28.94
C ILE A 7 16.49 10.83 -28.12
N HIS A 8 17.67 10.57 -28.66
CA HIS A 8 18.83 10.12 -27.89
C HIS A 8 19.47 11.33 -27.22
N HIS A 9 19.38 11.45 -25.91
CA HIS A 9 20.27 12.34 -25.17
C HIS A 9 21.58 11.61 -24.85
N PRO A 10 22.74 12.11 -25.32
CA PRO A 10 24.05 11.58 -24.92
C PRO A 10 24.37 12.01 -23.48
N LEU A 11 24.92 11.06 -22.71
CA LEU A 11 25.45 11.30 -21.37
C LEU A 11 26.64 12.29 -21.46
N PRO A 12 26.77 13.23 -20.52
CA PRO A 12 27.91 14.16 -20.54
C PRO A 12 29.22 13.46 -20.15
N ASN A 13 30.26 13.76 -20.90
CA ASN A 13 31.64 13.30 -20.71
C ASN A 13 32.23 13.98 -19.45
N PRO A 14 32.85 13.27 -18.49
CA PRO A 14 33.52 13.91 -17.37
C PRO A 14 34.88 14.50 -17.80
N ALA A 15 34.92 15.81 -17.97
CA ALA A 15 36.19 16.54 -18.19
C ALA A 15 36.94 16.72 -16.86
N ALA A 16 38.21 16.42 -16.88
CA ALA A 16 39.17 16.52 -15.78
C ALA A 16 39.29 17.94 -15.22
N LEU A 17 39.23 18.08 -13.91
CA LEU A 17 39.69 19.30 -13.20
C LEU A 17 41.12 19.14 -12.73
N PRO A 18 41.97 20.21 -12.81
CA PRO A 18 43.36 20.14 -12.41
C PRO A 18 43.56 20.14 -10.91
N GLY A 19 44.58 19.42 -10.46
CA GLY A 19 44.91 19.19 -9.08
C GLY A 19 45.27 20.42 -8.26
N ILE A 20 44.81 20.41 -7.02
CA ILE A 20 45.34 21.24 -5.94
C ILE A 20 45.75 20.26 -4.83
N ASP A 21 47.04 20.15 -4.55
CA ASP A 21 47.56 19.37 -3.43
C ASP A 21 47.25 20.08 -2.09
N PRO A 22 46.66 19.39 -1.11
CA PRO A 22 46.48 19.94 0.22
C PRO A 22 47.74 19.77 1.06
N PRO A 23 48.03 20.69 2.00
CA PRO A 23 49.18 20.59 2.88
C PRO A 23 49.04 19.44 3.87
N SER A 24 50.11 18.67 4.03
CA SER A 24 50.27 17.61 5.00
C SER A 24 50.32 18.17 6.43
N LEU A 25 49.29 17.92 7.21
CA LEU A 25 49.28 18.08 8.66
C LEU A 25 49.42 16.69 9.30
N ASP A 26 50.62 16.44 9.84
CA ASP A 26 50.87 15.31 10.72
C ASP A 26 50.03 15.47 12.02
N LEU A 27 48.92 14.85 12.10
CA LEU A 27 48.14 14.65 13.33
C LEU A 27 48.30 13.19 13.76
N ALA A 28 48.92 12.99 14.91
CA ALA A 28 49.06 11.69 15.56
C ALA A 28 47.70 10.97 15.61
N GLU A 29 47.65 9.73 15.11
CA GLU A 29 46.49 8.88 15.15
C GLU A 29 46.09 8.59 16.60
N PRO A 30 44.83 8.80 16.99
CA PRO A 30 44.35 8.28 18.29
C PRO A 30 44.31 6.76 18.22
N GLN A 31 44.98 6.09 19.17
CA GLN A 31 44.93 4.65 19.36
C GLN A 31 43.47 4.22 19.53
N GLU A 32 42.93 3.50 18.53
CA GLU A 32 41.61 2.83 18.65
C GLU A 32 41.64 1.78 19.75
N PRO A 33 40.58 1.67 20.58
CA PRO A 33 40.48 0.60 21.55
C PRO A 33 40.37 -0.75 20.82
N ASP A 34 41.14 -1.73 21.31
CA ASP A 34 41.33 -3.09 20.76
C ASP A 34 40.06 -3.99 20.93
N THR A 35 38.90 -3.47 20.56
CA THR A 35 37.65 -4.24 20.49
C THR A 35 37.33 -4.51 19.03
N ALA A 36 37.37 -5.78 18.65
CA ALA A 36 36.97 -6.20 17.30
C ALA A 36 35.59 -5.61 16.94
N PRO A 37 35.43 -5.08 15.75
CA PRO A 37 34.16 -4.44 15.34
C PRO A 37 33.02 -5.46 15.39
N LEU A 38 31.92 -5.07 16.03
CA LEU A 38 30.71 -5.90 16.16
C LEU A 38 30.20 -6.35 14.77
N THR A 39 29.78 -7.59 14.69
CA THR A 39 29.08 -8.10 13.53
C THR A 39 27.59 -7.70 13.58
N ALA A 40 26.94 -7.66 12.42
CA ALA A 40 25.50 -7.38 12.37
C ALA A 40 24.67 -8.39 13.19
N GLY A 41 25.10 -9.67 13.20
CA GLY A 41 24.45 -10.72 14.00
C GLY A 41 24.53 -10.46 15.50
N GLU A 42 25.65 -9.94 15.98
CA GLU A 42 25.82 -9.56 17.40
C GLU A 42 24.96 -8.35 17.77
N ILE A 43 24.86 -7.35 16.88
CA ILE A 43 23.99 -6.19 17.07
C ILE A 43 22.52 -6.64 17.16
N LEU A 44 22.06 -7.50 16.25
CA LEU A 44 20.69 -8.01 16.25
C LEU A 44 20.34 -8.82 17.49
N LYS A 45 21.31 -9.56 18.06
CA LYS A 45 21.16 -10.29 19.32
C LYS A 45 21.15 -9.35 20.53
N ALA A 46 22.02 -8.33 20.54
CA ALA A 46 22.12 -7.38 21.65
C ALA A 46 20.87 -6.48 21.77
N VAL A 47 20.22 -6.17 20.66
CA VAL A 47 19.01 -5.34 20.62
C VAL A 47 17.88 -6.11 19.93
N PRO A 48 17.24 -7.07 20.63
CA PRO A 48 16.14 -7.85 20.05
C PRO A 48 14.89 -6.99 19.88
N ALA A 49 14.09 -7.28 18.86
CA ALA A 49 12.73 -6.74 18.75
C ALA A 49 11.86 -7.29 19.89
N ARG A 50 11.08 -6.42 20.53
CA ARG A 50 10.20 -6.79 21.64
C ARG A 50 8.74 -6.78 21.20
N HIS A 51 7.96 -7.75 21.66
CA HIS A 51 6.50 -7.75 21.47
C HIS A 51 5.90 -6.63 22.34
N GLY A 52 5.01 -5.84 21.72
CA GLY A 52 4.32 -4.73 22.42
C GLY A 52 4.96 -3.36 22.27
N ASP A 53 6.06 -3.24 21.53
CA ASP A 53 6.65 -1.94 21.19
C ASP A 53 5.66 -1.09 20.36
N LYS A 54 5.64 0.22 20.65
CA LYS A 54 4.87 1.21 19.89
C LYS A 54 5.69 1.67 18.67
N HIS A 55 5.01 2.24 17.67
CA HIS A 55 5.65 2.78 16.46
C HIS A 55 6.52 1.74 15.73
N LEU A 56 5.88 0.63 15.35
CA LEU A 56 6.52 -0.39 14.53
C LEU A 56 6.71 0.10 13.10
N VAL A 57 7.84 -0.28 12.51
CA VAL A 57 8.14 -0.08 11.10
C VAL A 57 8.53 -1.40 10.45
N VAL A 58 8.31 -1.49 9.16
CA VAL A 58 8.69 -2.64 8.34
C VAL A 58 9.34 -2.15 7.04
N LEU A 59 10.21 -2.95 6.48
CA LEU A 59 10.77 -2.68 5.16
C LEU A 59 9.68 -2.78 4.10
N SER A 60 9.57 -1.78 3.22
CA SER A 60 8.63 -1.82 2.11
C SER A 60 8.89 -3.06 1.24
N PRO A 61 7.87 -3.79 0.80
CA PRO A 61 8.03 -4.97 -0.05
C PRO A 61 8.79 -4.70 -1.36
N SER A 62 8.76 -3.47 -1.84
CA SER A 62 9.47 -3.02 -3.05
C SER A 62 10.87 -2.49 -2.78
N ALA A 63 11.26 -2.34 -1.51
CA ALA A 63 12.58 -1.84 -1.15
C ALA A 63 13.63 -2.96 -1.18
N HIS A 64 14.66 -2.77 -1.99
CA HIS A 64 15.82 -3.65 -2.06
C HIS A 64 17.01 -2.90 -1.49
N ILE A 65 17.53 -3.34 -0.33
CA ILE A 65 18.68 -2.70 0.30
C ILE A 65 19.96 -3.28 -0.31
N ILE A 66 20.69 -2.46 -1.05
CA ILE A 66 21.88 -2.85 -1.80
C ILE A 66 23.06 -2.03 -1.32
N ARG A 67 24.19 -2.70 -1.03
CA ARG A 67 25.42 -2.00 -0.73
C ARG A 67 26.03 -1.45 -2.02
N ARG A 68 26.35 -0.17 -2.01
CA ARG A 68 27.05 0.52 -3.09
C ARG A 68 28.48 0.84 -2.62
N PRO A 69 29.49 0.06 -3.02
CA PRO A 69 30.85 0.22 -2.51
C PRO A 69 31.34 1.66 -2.66
N ASN A 70 32.00 2.20 -1.62
CA ASN A 70 32.58 3.55 -1.56
C ASN A 70 31.57 4.73 -1.69
N VAL A 71 30.27 4.44 -1.75
CA VAL A 71 29.22 5.47 -1.84
C VAL A 71 28.28 5.37 -0.64
N GLY A 72 27.65 4.22 -0.42
CA GLY A 72 26.66 4.08 0.63
C GLY A 72 25.73 2.88 0.43
N ILE A 73 24.47 3.06 0.75
CA ILE A 73 23.40 2.08 0.54
C ILE A 73 22.41 2.64 -0.49
N GLN A 74 21.99 1.78 -1.38
CA GLN A 74 20.95 2.06 -2.37
C GLN A 74 19.68 1.29 -1.98
N CYS A 75 18.53 1.97 -2.03
CA CYS A 75 17.23 1.41 -1.70
C CYS A 75 16.40 1.24 -2.97
N GLY A 76 16.43 0.05 -3.57
CA GLY A 76 15.80 -0.26 -4.85
C GLY A 76 16.80 -0.47 -5.98
N ALA A 77 16.34 -1.04 -7.10
CA ALA A 77 17.20 -1.34 -8.25
C ALA A 77 17.56 -0.09 -9.04
N ASP A 78 16.63 0.87 -9.14
CA ASP A 78 16.81 2.12 -9.86
C ASP A 78 17.21 3.25 -8.89
N ALA A 79 18.48 3.69 -8.94
CA ALA A 79 19.00 4.73 -8.08
C ALA A 79 18.34 6.11 -8.31
N THR A 80 17.73 6.33 -9.47
CA THR A 80 17.07 7.60 -9.79
C THR A 80 15.71 7.75 -9.10
N THR A 81 15.05 6.64 -8.79
CA THR A 81 13.74 6.61 -8.13
C THR A 81 13.80 6.24 -6.65
N ALA A 82 14.74 5.36 -6.27
CA ALA A 82 14.78 4.77 -4.94
C ALA A 82 15.78 5.42 -3.99
N GLY A 83 16.60 6.34 -4.49
CA GLY A 83 17.57 7.07 -3.67
C GLY A 83 18.85 6.28 -3.31
N VAL A 84 19.89 7.03 -3.02
CA VAL A 84 21.17 6.52 -2.50
C VAL A 84 21.50 7.30 -1.24
N PHE A 85 21.72 6.60 -0.15
CA PHE A 85 22.13 7.18 1.11
C PHE A 85 23.65 7.07 1.24
N GLU A 86 24.33 8.21 1.34
CA GLU A 86 25.78 8.25 1.48
C GLU A 86 26.18 7.88 2.90
N VAL A 87 26.79 6.71 3.03
CA VAL A 87 27.36 6.20 4.28
C VAL A 87 28.67 5.52 3.94
N GLN A 88 29.75 6.03 4.50
CA GLN A 88 31.10 5.50 4.27
C GLN A 88 31.62 4.71 5.48
N GLY A 89 32.58 3.83 5.21
CA GLY A 89 33.30 3.09 6.25
C GLY A 89 32.57 1.85 6.81
N PRO A 90 32.95 1.40 8.01
CA PRO A 90 32.40 0.20 8.66
C PRO A 90 30.86 0.17 8.77
N PRO A 91 30.17 1.29 9.08
CA PRO A 91 28.72 1.31 9.19
C PRO A 91 28.00 0.79 7.93
N GLN A 92 28.52 1.09 6.73
CA GLN A 92 27.92 0.65 5.47
C GLN A 92 27.71 -0.87 5.38
N ARG A 93 28.67 -1.66 5.88
CA ARG A 93 28.58 -3.13 5.84
C ARG A 93 27.56 -3.69 6.81
N LEU A 94 27.36 -3.00 7.94
CA LEU A 94 26.46 -3.42 9.01
C LEU A 94 25.02 -2.97 8.75
N LEU A 95 24.83 -1.84 8.11
CA LEU A 95 23.49 -1.27 7.86
C LEU A 95 22.63 -2.17 6.98
N VAL A 96 23.19 -2.79 5.92
CA VAL A 96 22.39 -3.64 5.02
C VAL A 96 21.68 -4.77 5.78
N PRO A 97 22.37 -5.64 6.55
CA PRO A 97 21.67 -6.70 7.27
C PRO A 97 20.76 -6.19 8.39
N ILE A 98 21.06 -5.02 9.00
CA ILE A 98 20.19 -4.40 10.01
C ILE A 98 18.90 -3.92 9.35
N LEU A 99 18.95 -3.20 8.23
CA LEU A 99 17.77 -2.75 7.51
C LEU A 99 16.99 -3.94 6.93
N MET A 100 17.67 -4.97 6.42
CA MET A 100 17.01 -6.20 5.96
C MET A 100 16.30 -6.94 7.10
N SER A 101 16.73 -6.80 8.35
CA SER A 101 15.99 -7.37 9.49
C SER A 101 14.61 -6.76 9.69
N CYS A 102 14.36 -5.57 9.12
CA CYS A 102 13.07 -4.90 9.13
C CYS A 102 12.04 -5.51 8.16
N ILE A 103 12.34 -6.61 7.47
CA ILE A 103 11.31 -7.44 6.80
C ILE A 103 10.25 -7.89 7.83
N ASN A 104 10.66 -8.11 9.07
CA ASN A 104 9.75 -8.27 10.19
C ASN A 104 9.55 -6.93 10.92
N PRO A 105 8.37 -6.68 11.49
CA PRO A 105 8.12 -5.44 12.23
C PRO A 105 9.11 -5.21 13.37
N VAL A 106 9.68 -4.02 13.41
CA VAL A 106 10.65 -3.59 14.43
C VAL A 106 10.24 -2.21 14.93
N SER A 107 10.36 -1.95 16.24
CA SER A 107 10.11 -0.60 16.73
C SER A 107 11.20 0.39 16.28
N VAL A 108 10.79 1.62 16.04
CA VAL A 108 11.70 2.70 15.63
C VAL A 108 12.84 2.86 16.65
N ASP A 109 12.55 2.74 17.96
CA ASP A 109 13.55 2.85 19.03
C ASP A 109 14.57 1.70 19.00
N VAL A 110 14.12 0.49 18.69
CA VAL A 110 15.02 -0.66 18.50
C VAL A 110 15.89 -0.45 17.28
N LEU A 111 15.31 0.03 16.18
CA LEU A 111 16.04 0.29 14.95
C LEU A 111 17.10 1.39 15.15
N HIS A 112 16.76 2.47 15.84
CA HIS A 112 17.72 3.52 16.20
C HIS A 112 18.94 2.95 16.92
N ARG A 113 18.73 2.19 18.01
CA ARG A 113 19.81 1.57 18.77
C ARG A 113 20.67 0.64 17.90
N ARG A 114 20.05 -0.18 17.05
CA ARG A 114 20.79 -1.05 16.13
C ARG A 114 21.65 -0.27 15.15
N VAL A 115 21.14 0.83 14.61
CA VAL A 115 21.86 1.70 13.68
C VAL A 115 22.99 2.45 14.39
N GLU A 116 22.80 2.94 15.60
CA GLU A 116 23.86 3.56 16.42
C GLU A 116 25.02 2.59 16.71
N MET A 117 24.70 1.33 16.99
CA MET A 117 25.73 0.29 17.22
C MET A 117 26.59 -0.02 15.99
N THR A 118 26.23 0.48 14.81
CA THR A 118 27.09 0.39 13.61
C THR A 118 28.24 1.39 13.62
N GLY A 119 28.26 2.32 14.58
CA GLY A 119 29.23 3.41 14.67
C GLY A 119 28.71 4.75 14.13
N LEU A 120 27.43 4.83 13.74
CA LEU A 120 26.80 6.11 13.42
C LEU A 120 26.44 6.86 14.72
N SER A 121 26.64 8.18 14.71
CA SER A 121 26.15 8.99 15.83
C SER A 121 24.62 8.97 15.90
N ALA A 122 24.04 9.19 17.09
CA ALA A 122 22.60 9.21 17.31
C ALA A 122 21.87 10.17 16.35
N ILE A 123 22.47 11.33 16.04
CA ILE A 123 21.91 12.30 15.10
C ILE A 123 21.86 11.71 13.68
N LYS A 124 22.97 11.11 13.20
CA LYS A 124 23.03 10.50 11.87
C LYS A 124 22.11 9.29 11.76
N ALA A 125 21.99 8.48 12.82
CA ALA A 125 21.07 7.35 12.87
C ALA A 125 19.61 7.82 12.75
N ARG A 126 19.23 8.89 13.44
CA ARG A 126 17.89 9.48 13.36
C ARG A 126 17.62 10.00 11.95
N LEU A 127 18.49 10.83 11.40
CA LEU A 127 18.34 11.37 10.05
C LEU A 127 18.20 10.27 9.01
N LEU A 128 19.01 9.22 9.09
CA LEU A 128 18.90 8.09 8.17
C LEU A 128 17.52 7.41 8.26
N ILE A 129 17.01 7.17 9.47
CA ILE A 129 15.71 6.50 9.66
C ILE A 129 14.57 7.41 9.19
N ASP A 130 14.62 8.71 9.51
CA ASP A 130 13.64 9.70 9.04
C ASP A 130 13.62 9.78 7.51
N ASP A 131 14.79 9.78 6.87
CA ASP A 131 14.91 9.76 5.41
C ASP A 131 14.34 8.47 4.81
N LEU A 132 14.62 7.30 5.41
CA LEU A 132 14.07 6.02 4.96
C LEU A 132 12.54 5.98 5.09
N LEU A 133 11.97 6.60 6.13
CA LEU A 133 10.52 6.74 6.31
C LEU A 133 9.92 7.72 5.29
N ASN A 134 10.54 8.88 5.10
CA ASN A 134 10.06 9.90 4.16
C ASN A 134 10.08 9.41 2.70
N HIS A 135 11.04 8.56 2.35
CA HIS A 135 11.15 7.97 1.01
C HIS A 135 10.37 6.65 0.88
N GLY A 136 9.63 6.21 1.90
CA GLY A 136 8.83 4.99 1.85
C GLY A 136 9.65 3.70 1.74
N VAL A 137 10.93 3.73 2.08
CA VAL A 137 11.79 2.55 2.21
C VAL A 137 11.44 1.76 3.47
N LEU A 138 11.29 2.48 4.58
CA LEU A 138 10.63 2.01 5.79
C LEU A 138 9.21 2.58 5.83
N ILE A 139 8.27 1.76 6.23
CA ILE A 139 6.86 2.12 6.33
C ILE A 139 6.33 1.80 7.71
N PRO A 140 5.42 2.62 8.27
CA PRO A 140 4.75 2.29 9.52
C PRO A 140 4.03 0.96 9.40
N PHE A 141 4.26 0.07 10.38
CA PHE A 141 3.55 -1.20 10.46
C PHE A 141 2.34 -1.05 11.38
N GLU A 142 1.16 -1.20 10.81
CA GLU A 142 -0.09 -1.25 11.54
C GLU A 142 -0.84 -2.52 11.16
N HIS A 143 -1.39 -3.20 12.17
CA HIS A 143 -2.29 -4.32 11.92
C HIS A 143 -3.59 -3.80 11.30
N MET A 144 -3.67 -3.84 9.98
CA MET A 144 -4.91 -3.52 9.28
C MET A 144 -5.88 -4.69 9.41
N VAL A 145 -7.10 -4.40 9.84
CA VAL A 145 -8.21 -5.34 9.85
C VAL A 145 -9.28 -4.83 8.90
N VAL A 146 -9.79 -5.68 8.02
CA VAL A 146 -10.88 -5.34 7.11
C VAL A 146 -11.96 -6.41 7.14
N ALA A 147 -13.18 -6.07 6.75
CA ALA A 147 -14.27 -7.04 6.56
C ALA A 147 -14.52 -7.23 5.07
N VAL A 148 -14.50 -8.47 4.60
CA VAL A 148 -14.88 -8.83 3.23
C VAL A 148 -16.18 -9.58 3.26
N ILE A 149 -17.20 -9.11 2.53
CA ILE A 149 -18.46 -9.81 2.32
C ILE A 149 -18.66 -10.17 0.86
N GLY A 150 -19.21 -11.34 0.59
CA GLY A 150 -19.36 -11.90 -0.74
C GLY A 150 -18.84 -13.34 -0.79
N ARG A 151 -19.44 -14.17 -1.64
CA ARG A 151 -19.11 -15.60 -1.78
C ARG A 151 -18.92 -15.95 -3.26
N CYS A 152 -17.85 -15.42 -3.86
CA CYS A 152 -17.51 -15.65 -5.24
C CYS A 152 -15.98 -15.81 -5.38
N SER A 153 -15.51 -16.19 -6.56
CA SER A 153 -14.08 -16.35 -6.85
C SER A 153 -13.30 -15.05 -6.63
N LEU A 154 -13.85 -13.91 -7.06
CA LEU A 154 -13.24 -12.60 -6.82
C LEU A 154 -13.04 -12.33 -5.30
N ALA A 155 -14.04 -12.66 -4.46
CA ALA A 155 -13.92 -12.47 -3.02
C ALA A 155 -12.79 -13.34 -2.43
N ALA A 156 -12.69 -14.60 -2.87
CA ALA A 156 -11.60 -15.49 -2.45
C ALA A 156 -10.23 -14.95 -2.88
N THR A 157 -10.13 -14.42 -4.10
CA THR A 157 -8.88 -13.82 -4.63
C THR A 157 -8.50 -12.56 -3.85
N VAL A 158 -9.46 -11.67 -3.55
CA VAL A 158 -9.24 -10.48 -2.70
C VAL A 158 -8.76 -10.89 -1.31
N ILE A 159 -9.44 -11.84 -0.66
CA ILE A 159 -9.08 -12.32 0.69
C ILE A 159 -7.67 -12.89 0.72
N ARG A 160 -7.33 -13.75 -0.26
CA ARG A 160 -5.99 -14.35 -0.36
C ARG A 160 -4.92 -13.27 -0.53
N LEU A 161 -5.12 -12.34 -1.46
CA LEU A 161 -4.14 -11.27 -1.73
C LEU A 161 -3.95 -10.35 -0.52
N LEU A 162 -5.03 -9.97 0.16
CA LEU A 162 -4.95 -9.17 1.38
C LEU A 162 -4.22 -9.92 2.51
N GLY A 163 -4.44 -11.22 2.63
CA GLY A 163 -3.71 -12.06 3.59
C GLY A 163 -2.21 -12.15 3.30
N GLU A 164 -1.82 -12.28 2.03
CA GLU A 164 -0.42 -12.24 1.58
C GLU A 164 0.26 -10.90 1.90
N LEU A 165 -0.53 -9.82 1.97
CA LEU A 165 -0.08 -8.48 2.36
C LEU A 165 -0.12 -8.22 3.88
N GLY A 166 -0.42 -9.24 4.69
CA GLY A 166 -0.47 -9.12 6.14
C GLY A 166 -1.75 -8.46 6.71
N VAL A 167 -2.76 -8.25 5.86
CA VAL A 167 -4.05 -7.70 6.30
C VAL A 167 -4.90 -8.80 6.95
N VAL A 168 -5.41 -8.54 8.15
CA VAL A 168 -6.33 -9.46 8.83
C VAL A 168 -7.74 -9.30 8.23
N VAL A 169 -8.23 -10.36 7.59
CA VAL A 169 -9.53 -10.33 6.93
C VAL A 169 -10.59 -11.01 7.80
N ARG A 170 -11.64 -10.28 8.16
CA ARG A 170 -12.87 -10.82 8.74
C ARG A 170 -13.89 -11.12 7.64
N GLN A 171 -14.52 -12.28 7.71
CA GLN A 171 -15.54 -12.69 6.74
C GLN A 171 -16.67 -13.45 7.44
N PRO A 172 -17.90 -13.48 6.85
CA PRO A 172 -19.01 -14.26 7.39
C PRO A 172 -18.64 -15.75 7.48
N ARG A 173 -18.98 -16.39 8.59
CA ARG A 173 -18.81 -17.84 8.74
C ARG A 173 -19.67 -18.61 7.75
N ARG A 174 -19.35 -19.88 7.51
CA ARG A 174 -20.17 -20.75 6.68
C ARG A 174 -21.58 -20.84 7.29
N GLY A 175 -22.63 -20.52 6.50
CA GLY A 175 -24.01 -20.48 6.96
C GLY A 175 -24.45 -19.16 7.61
N GLU A 176 -23.55 -18.23 7.88
CA GLU A 176 -23.88 -16.92 8.40
C GLU A 176 -24.33 -15.97 7.27
N SER A 177 -25.42 -15.21 7.48
CA SER A 177 -25.82 -14.18 6.53
C SER A 177 -24.93 -12.93 6.65
N GLU A 178 -24.77 -12.21 5.55
CA GLU A 178 -23.98 -10.96 5.53
C GLU A 178 -24.56 -9.92 6.48
N GLU A 179 -25.90 -9.85 6.59
CA GLU A 179 -26.59 -8.93 7.51
C GLU A 179 -26.27 -9.23 8.97
N ARG A 180 -26.24 -10.52 9.36
CA ARG A 180 -25.88 -10.94 10.71
C ARG A 180 -24.44 -10.64 11.01
N PHE A 181 -23.53 -10.95 10.10
CA PHE A 181 -22.11 -10.65 10.22
C PHE A 181 -21.88 -9.14 10.40
N LEU A 182 -22.47 -8.30 9.52
CA LEU A 182 -22.37 -6.86 9.60
C LEU A 182 -22.96 -6.28 10.91
N ALA A 183 -23.91 -6.96 11.56
CA ALA A 183 -24.44 -6.52 12.85
C ALA A 183 -23.47 -6.74 14.02
N GLN A 184 -22.43 -7.56 13.83
CA GLN A 184 -21.48 -7.99 14.87
C GLN A 184 -20.11 -7.30 14.77
N ILE A 185 -19.83 -6.58 13.68
CA ILE A 185 -18.56 -5.90 13.48
C ILE A 185 -18.68 -4.40 13.75
N PRO A 186 -17.58 -3.75 14.20
CA PRO A 186 -17.54 -2.30 14.42
C PRO A 186 -17.81 -1.53 13.11
N LYS A 187 -18.47 -0.38 13.20
CA LYS A 187 -18.80 0.46 12.03
C LYS A 187 -17.58 1.18 11.44
N GLU A 188 -16.56 1.34 12.24
CA GLU A 188 -15.26 1.94 11.87
C GLU A 188 -14.40 0.99 11.03
N LEU A 189 -14.80 -0.29 11.00
CA LEU A 189 -14.08 -1.28 10.22
C LEU A 189 -14.40 -1.11 8.74
N LEU A 190 -13.35 -0.97 7.91
CA LEU A 190 -13.50 -0.94 6.46
C LEU A 190 -14.20 -2.21 5.95
N VAL A 191 -15.27 -2.03 5.19
CA VAL A 191 -16.02 -3.14 4.57
C VAL A 191 -15.81 -3.17 3.07
N ILE A 192 -15.52 -4.35 2.55
CA ILE A 192 -15.31 -4.61 1.11
C ILE A 192 -16.40 -5.58 0.65
N PRO A 193 -17.53 -5.08 0.13
CA PRO A 193 -18.54 -5.92 -0.51
C PRO A 193 -18.06 -6.38 -1.89
N VAL A 194 -18.04 -7.69 -2.13
CA VAL A 194 -17.43 -8.25 -3.34
C VAL A 194 -18.42 -9.09 -4.14
N GLY A 195 -18.37 -8.96 -5.47
CA GLY A 195 -18.97 -9.89 -6.42
C GLY A 195 -20.46 -9.70 -6.69
N LYS A 196 -21.09 -8.63 -6.20
CA LYS A 196 -22.50 -8.34 -6.49
C LYS A 196 -22.60 -7.23 -7.53
N VAL A 197 -23.28 -7.53 -8.63
CA VAL A 197 -23.57 -6.54 -9.68
C VAL A 197 -24.74 -5.64 -9.25
N GLY A 198 -25.74 -6.18 -8.55
CA GLY A 198 -26.88 -5.46 -7.99
C GLY A 198 -26.97 -5.68 -6.47
N TYR A 199 -27.26 -4.63 -5.73
CA TYR A 199 -27.40 -4.70 -4.29
C TYR A 199 -28.84 -4.52 -3.85
N GLY A 200 -29.34 -5.44 -3.02
CA GLY A 200 -30.66 -5.32 -2.39
C GLY A 200 -30.74 -4.10 -1.46
N LYS A 201 -31.93 -3.50 -1.35
CA LYS A 201 -32.16 -2.31 -0.51
C LYS A 201 -31.70 -2.49 0.96
N SER A 202 -31.89 -3.69 1.52
CA SER A 202 -31.50 -4.00 2.92
C SER A 202 -30.01 -3.85 3.13
N ILE A 203 -29.19 -4.45 2.24
CA ILE A 203 -27.72 -4.39 2.34
C ILE A 203 -27.21 -2.98 2.06
N CYS A 204 -27.79 -2.26 1.07
CA CYS A 204 -27.46 -0.87 0.80
C CYS A 204 -27.70 0.03 2.01
N ARG A 205 -28.86 -0.10 2.68
CA ARG A 205 -29.19 0.67 3.87
C ARG A 205 -28.22 0.34 5.01
N ARG A 206 -27.89 -0.92 5.19
CA ARG A 206 -26.94 -1.34 6.21
C ARG A 206 -25.56 -0.79 5.96
N LEU A 207 -24.99 -1.01 4.77
CA LEU A 207 -23.66 -0.53 4.39
C LEU A 207 -23.57 1.01 4.33
N GLY A 208 -24.67 1.71 4.09
CA GLY A 208 -24.74 3.15 4.15
C GLY A 208 -24.40 3.77 5.52
N ARG A 209 -24.37 2.96 6.58
CA ARG A 209 -24.03 3.37 7.95
C ARG A 209 -22.55 3.17 8.29
N TRP A 210 -21.76 2.56 7.38
CA TRP A 210 -20.32 2.39 7.56
C TRP A 210 -19.58 3.62 7.07
N ASP A 211 -18.51 3.96 7.77
CA ASP A 211 -17.66 5.08 7.42
C ASP A 211 -16.86 4.79 6.14
N ASP A 212 -16.26 3.60 6.07
CA ASP A 212 -15.42 3.21 4.95
C ASP A 212 -15.96 1.96 4.25
N VAL A 213 -16.29 2.10 2.95
CA VAL A 213 -16.81 1.01 2.12
C VAL A 213 -16.14 1.04 0.74
N ILE A 214 -15.53 -0.06 0.34
CA ILE A 214 -14.92 -0.23 -1.00
C ILE A 214 -15.59 -1.42 -1.70
N PRO A 215 -16.70 -1.21 -2.43
CA PRO A 215 -17.32 -2.30 -3.17
C PRO A 215 -16.50 -2.67 -4.39
N ALA A 216 -16.46 -3.98 -4.72
CA ALA A 216 -15.77 -4.48 -5.89
C ALA A 216 -16.60 -5.56 -6.59
N THR A 217 -16.74 -5.46 -7.89
CA THR A 217 -17.46 -6.45 -8.70
C THR A 217 -16.84 -6.54 -10.09
N ILE A 218 -17.24 -7.55 -10.85
CA ILE A 218 -16.94 -7.64 -12.26
C ILE A 218 -18.25 -7.52 -13.04
N ILE A 219 -18.28 -6.63 -13.99
CA ILE A 219 -19.38 -6.45 -14.94
C ILE A 219 -18.81 -6.72 -16.32
N ASP A 220 -19.31 -7.77 -16.96
CA ASP A 220 -18.83 -8.23 -18.26
C ASP A 220 -17.31 -8.52 -18.27
N SER A 221 -16.52 -7.67 -18.91
CA SER A 221 -15.07 -7.81 -19.03
C SER A 221 -14.26 -6.82 -18.20
N SER A 222 -14.92 -6.04 -17.35
CA SER A 222 -14.28 -5.00 -16.54
C SER A 222 -14.52 -5.21 -15.05
N GLY A 223 -13.48 -5.01 -14.26
CA GLY A 223 -13.61 -4.84 -12.81
C GLY A 223 -14.15 -3.46 -12.48
N VAL A 224 -15.13 -3.37 -11.59
CA VAL A 224 -15.71 -2.10 -11.13
C VAL A 224 -15.55 -2.01 -9.62
N ILE A 225 -14.81 -1.01 -9.16
CA ILE A 225 -14.52 -0.76 -7.76
C ILE A 225 -15.13 0.58 -7.37
N GLY A 226 -15.99 0.60 -6.38
CA GLY A 226 -16.69 1.82 -5.98
C GLY A 226 -18.21 1.77 -6.26
N PRO A 227 -18.93 2.87 -5.96
CA PRO A 227 -18.41 4.12 -5.41
C PRO A 227 -17.78 3.92 -4.05
N ILE A 228 -16.59 4.50 -3.87
CA ILE A 228 -15.83 4.39 -2.62
C ILE A 228 -16.41 5.38 -1.62
N ARG A 229 -16.67 4.89 -0.41
CA ARG A 229 -17.09 5.71 0.72
C ARG A 229 -15.94 5.85 1.70
N VAL A 230 -15.66 7.08 2.13
CA VAL A 230 -14.56 7.40 3.05
C VAL A 230 -15.08 8.30 4.15
N ARG A 231 -14.87 7.89 5.40
CA ARG A 231 -15.31 8.65 6.59
C ARG A 231 -16.78 9.06 6.52
N GLY A 232 -17.63 8.18 6.00
CA GLY A 232 -19.05 8.45 5.83
C GLY A 232 -19.40 9.33 4.62
N GLU A 233 -18.42 9.84 3.88
CA GLU A 233 -18.62 10.69 2.70
C GLU A 233 -18.63 9.90 1.40
N GLY A 234 -19.22 10.48 0.36
CA GLY A 234 -19.36 9.90 -0.97
C GLY A 234 -20.71 9.22 -1.22
N ALA A 235 -20.94 8.87 -2.48
CA ALA A 235 -22.13 8.13 -2.89
C ALA A 235 -22.15 6.74 -2.23
N CYS A 236 -23.30 6.32 -1.74
CA CYS A 236 -23.48 4.96 -1.24
C CYS A 236 -23.86 4.00 -2.39
N LEU A 237 -23.86 2.70 -2.10
CA LEU A 237 -24.28 1.67 -3.06
C LEU A 237 -25.70 1.90 -3.63
N GLN A 238 -26.62 2.43 -2.81
CA GLN A 238 -27.96 2.76 -3.28
C GLN A 238 -27.97 3.91 -4.31
N CYS A 239 -27.03 4.86 -4.19
CA CYS A 239 -26.86 5.90 -5.21
C CYS A 239 -26.45 5.31 -6.56
N ALA A 240 -25.47 4.40 -6.56
CA ALA A 240 -25.01 3.71 -7.77
C ALA A 240 -26.17 2.90 -8.39
N GLU A 241 -26.94 2.18 -7.60
CA GLU A 241 -28.12 1.46 -8.08
C GLU A 241 -29.19 2.39 -8.70
N LEU A 242 -29.44 3.55 -8.08
CA LEU A 242 -30.39 4.52 -8.61
C LEU A 242 -29.92 5.11 -9.95
N TYR A 243 -28.64 5.44 -10.10
CA TYR A 243 -28.10 5.91 -11.37
C TYR A 243 -28.19 4.85 -12.47
N ARG A 244 -27.91 3.58 -12.15
CA ARG A 244 -28.05 2.47 -13.10
C ARG A 244 -29.51 2.25 -13.52
N ILE A 245 -30.43 2.33 -12.58
CA ILE A 245 -31.88 2.24 -12.88
C ILE A 245 -32.35 3.43 -13.71
N SER A 246 -31.81 4.61 -13.49
CA SER A 246 -32.13 5.79 -14.31
C SER A 246 -31.61 5.66 -15.75
N ALA A 247 -30.46 4.98 -15.92
CA ALA A 247 -29.91 4.70 -17.25
C ALA A 247 -30.61 3.52 -17.95
N ASP A 248 -30.94 2.46 -17.18
CA ASP A 248 -31.66 1.28 -17.64
C ASP A 248 -32.77 0.90 -16.65
N PRO A 249 -34.05 1.19 -16.94
CA PRO A 249 -35.16 0.84 -16.07
C PRO A 249 -35.30 -0.66 -15.79
N GLN A 250 -34.74 -1.52 -16.65
CA GLN A 250 -34.75 -2.98 -16.47
C GLN A 250 -33.56 -3.49 -15.63
N TRP A 251 -32.62 -2.63 -15.23
CA TRP A 251 -31.43 -3.00 -14.46
C TRP A 251 -31.70 -3.98 -13.31
N ARG A 252 -32.78 -3.73 -12.55
CA ARG A 252 -33.15 -4.62 -11.41
C ARG A 252 -33.58 -6.00 -11.85
N THR A 253 -34.26 -6.10 -12.99
CA THR A 253 -34.69 -7.38 -13.54
C THR A 253 -33.49 -8.16 -14.04
N VAL A 254 -32.66 -7.51 -14.86
CA VAL A 254 -31.44 -8.11 -15.40
C VAL A 254 -30.51 -8.61 -14.28
N THR A 255 -30.26 -7.81 -13.24
CA THR A 255 -29.37 -8.20 -12.15
C THR A 255 -29.89 -9.31 -11.25
N LYS A 256 -31.21 -9.54 -11.21
CA LYS A 256 -31.79 -10.70 -10.51
C LYS A 256 -31.56 -12.02 -11.24
N ASP A 257 -31.52 -11.96 -12.57
CA ASP A 257 -31.39 -13.13 -13.43
C ASP A 257 -29.92 -13.51 -13.66
N LEU A 258 -28.98 -12.68 -13.17
CA LEU A 258 -27.56 -13.01 -13.21
C LEU A 258 -27.25 -14.22 -12.30
N PRO A 259 -26.40 -15.15 -12.74
CA PRO A 259 -25.98 -16.28 -11.94
C PRO A 259 -25.29 -15.80 -10.66
N LEU A 260 -25.53 -16.52 -9.54
CA LEU A 260 -24.92 -16.20 -8.24
C LEU A 260 -23.39 -16.26 -8.26
N ASN A 261 -22.82 -17.11 -9.10
CA ASN A 261 -21.39 -17.27 -9.29
C ASN A 261 -21.07 -17.24 -10.80
N PRO A 262 -21.09 -16.08 -11.43
CA PRO A 262 -20.73 -15.98 -12.84
C PRO A 262 -19.28 -16.37 -13.03
N ARG A 263 -18.99 -17.03 -14.16
CA ARG A 263 -17.59 -17.29 -14.55
C ARG A 263 -16.99 -15.99 -15.07
N HIS A 264 -15.95 -15.53 -14.42
CA HIS A 264 -15.18 -14.39 -14.86
C HIS A 264 -13.88 -14.83 -15.53
N ASN A 265 -13.37 -13.94 -16.40
CA ASN A 265 -12.00 -14.13 -16.90
C ASN A 265 -11.01 -13.94 -15.73
N PRO A 266 -10.13 -14.93 -15.46
CA PRO A 266 -9.18 -14.84 -14.34
C PRO A 266 -8.29 -13.58 -14.41
N VAL A 267 -7.93 -13.11 -15.60
CA VAL A 267 -7.13 -11.90 -15.77
C VAL A 267 -7.86 -10.67 -15.21
N VAL A 268 -9.17 -10.54 -15.49
CA VAL A 268 -10.01 -9.46 -14.95
C VAL A 268 -10.16 -9.59 -13.43
N GLU A 269 -10.34 -10.83 -12.95
CA GLU A 269 -10.47 -11.11 -11.52
C GLU A 269 -9.21 -10.72 -10.74
N TYR A 270 -8.02 -11.15 -11.21
CA TYR A 270 -6.76 -10.79 -10.58
C TYR A 270 -6.46 -9.29 -10.67
N ALA A 271 -6.72 -8.66 -11.81
CA ALA A 271 -6.52 -7.22 -11.97
C ALA A 271 -7.43 -6.40 -11.02
N THR A 272 -8.69 -6.83 -10.87
CA THR A 272 -9.66 -6.21 -9.95
C THR A 272 -9.20 -6.39 -8.50
N ALA A 273 -8.83 -7.60 -8.10
CA ALA A 273 -8.35 -7.89 -6.74
C ALA A 273 -7.06 -7.12 -6.43
N ALA A 274 -6.12 -7.06 -7.36
CA ALA A 274 -4.89 -6.29 -7.22
C ALA A 274 -5.17 -4.79 -7.04
N ARG A 275 -6.14 -4.23 -7.80
CA ARG A 275 -6.52 -2.83 -7.65
C ARG A 275 -7.19 -2.56 -6.30
N VAL A 276 -8.05 -3.45 -5.81
CA VAL A 276 -8.62 -3.37 -4.46
C VAL A 276 -7.52 -3.36 -3.40
N ALA A 277 -6.58 -4.30 -3.48
CA ALA A 277 -5.45 -4.35 -2.56
C ALA A 277 -4.59 -3.07 -2.61
N ALA A 278 -4.30 -2.55 -3.81
CA ALA A 278 -3.54 -1.32 -3.99
C ALA A 278 -4.22 -0.09 -3.36
N LEU A 279 -5.56 -0.04 -3.33
CA LEU A 279 -6.30 1.03 -2.65
C LEU A 279 -6.13 1.00 -1.13
N LEU A 280 -5.88 -0.18 -0.57
CA LEU A 280 -5.60 -0.36 0.86
C LEU A 280 -4.13 -0.10 1.21
N MET A 281 -3.27 -0.05 0.19
CA MET A 281 -1.82 0.13 0.31
C MET A 281 -1.31 1.59 0.25
N PRO A 282 -2.12 2.69 0.42
CA PRO A 282 -1.54 4.02 0.62
C PRO A 282 -0.61 4.06 1.85
N ARG A 283 -0.72 3.05 2.73
CA ARG A 283 0.17 2.82 3.88
C ARG A 283 1.47 2.10 3.51
N TYR A 284 1.61 1.65 2.25
CA TYR A 284 2.78 0.98 1.71
C TYR A 284 3.20 1.67 0.40
N PRO A 285 3.60 2.96 0.43
CA PRO A 285 4.08 3.61 -0.77
C PRO A 285 5.32 2.87 -1.28
N ALA A 286 5.32 2.53 -2.56
CA ALA A 286 6.58 2.19 -3.20
C ALA A 286 7.46 3.45 -3.21
N PRO A 287 8.79 3.33 -3.06
CA PRO A 287 9.69 4.48 -3.17
C PRO A 287 9.39 5.26 -4.45
N GLY A 288 9.18 6.57 -4.32
CA GLY A 288 8.87 7.46 -5.45
C GLY A 288 7.39 7.50 -5.89
N VAL A 289 6.50 6.72 -5.28
CA VAL A 289 5.06 6.77 -5.58
C VAL A 289 4.35 7.70 -4.59
N VAL A 290 3.76 8.77 -5.11
CA VAL A 290 2.90 9.66 -4.32
C VAL A 290 1.63 8.89 -3.95
N ASN A 291 1.29 8.85 -2.67
CA ASN A 291 0.07 8.23 -2.16
C ASN A 291 -1.17 8.86 -2.82
N ALA A 292 -1.81 8.13 -3.72
CA ALA A 292 -3.13 8.48 -4.20
C ALA A 292 -4.16 8.09 -3.13
N SER A 293 -4.48 9.02 -2.25
CA SER A 293 -5.68 8.89 -1.44
C SER A 293 -6.90 8.97 -2.36
N TYR A 294 -7.70 7.92 -2.40
CA TYR A 294 -8.95 7.95 -3.17
C TYR A 294 -9.95 8.92 -2.54
N ALA A 295 -10.56 9.75 -3.40
CA ALA A 295 -11.59 10.68 -2.97
C ALA A 295 -12.95 9.98 -2.76
N PRO A 296 -13.81 10.48 -1.86
CA PRO A 296 -15.16 9.96 -1.68
C PRO A 296 -15.96 9.97 -2.99
N GLY A 297 -16.67 8.88 -3.27
CA GLY A 297 -17.50 8.73 -4.46
C GLY A 297 -16.76 8.25 -5.71
N VAL A 298 -15.46 8.05 -5.66
CA VAL A 298 -14.68 7.51 -6.79
C VAL A 298 -15.17 6.12 -7.15
N CYS A 299 -15.34 5.89 -8.44
CA CYS A 299 -15.49 4.59 -9.08
C CYS A 299 -14.33 4.37 -10.01
N ILE A 300 -13.73 3.19 -9.94
CA ILE A 300 -12.60 2.78 -10.77
C ILE A 300 -13.05 1.62 -11.66
N GLU A 301 -12.95 1.78 -12.95
CA GLU A 301 -13.12 0.68 -13.89
C GLU A 301 -11.75 0.17 -14.31
N VAL A 302 -11.54 -1.13 -14.14
CA VAL A 302 -10.28 -1.82 -14.45
C VAL A 302 -10.53 -2.77 -15.62
N ASN A 303 -9.99 -2.43 -16.77
CA ASN A 303 -10.00 -3.32 -17.93
C ASN A 303 -8.56 -3.68 -18.31
N PRO A 304 -8.08 -4.88 -17.96
CA PRO A 304 -6.69 -5.27 -18.18
C PRO A 304 -6.33 -5.43 -19.66
N PHE A 305 -7.32 -5.60 -20.54
CA PHE A 305 -7.10 -5.78 -21.99
C PHE A 305 -6.92 -4.44 -22.73
N VAL A 306 -7.40 -3.35 -22.14
CA VAL A 306 -7.23 -1.99 -22.70
C VAL A 306 -6.04 -1.26 -22.06
N GLY A 307 -5.52 -1.79 -20.94
CA GLY A 307 -4.35 -1.24 -20.25
C GLY A 307 -4.63 0.05 -19.48
N THR A 308 -5.89 0.42 -19.28
CA THR A 308 -6.28 1.65 -18.56
C THR A 308 -7.18 1.34 -17.37
N ALA A 309 -6.95 2.09 -16.29
CA ALA A 309 -7.94 2.24 -15.22
C ALA A 309 -8.61 3.60 -15.41
N VAL A 310 -9.93 3.60 -15.58
CA VAL A 310 -10.73 4.83 -15.72
C VAL A 310 -11.33 5.17 -14.38
N GLU A 311 -11.06 6.37 -13.89
CA GLU A 311 -11.64 6.88 -12.65
C GLU A 311 -12.77 7.87 -12.97
N THR A 312 -13.92 7.64 -12.32
CA THR A 312 -15.08 8.53 -12.40
C THR A 312 -15.57 8.84 -11.01
N VAL A 313 -16.26 9.95 -10.81
CA VAL A 313 -16.85 10.33 -9.52
C VAL A 313 -18.36 10.20 -9.58
N VAL A 314 -18.92 9.31 -8.79
CA VAL A 314 -20.35 9.17 -8.58
C VAL A 314 -20.77 10.10 -7.45
N ARG A 315 -21.68 11.03 -7.73
CA ARG A 315 -22.26 11.93 -6.73
C ARG A 315 -23.40 11.26 -5.97
N THR A 316 -23.73 11.77 -4.80
CA THR A 316 -24.94 11.36 -4.06
C THR A 316 -26.17 11.59 -4.95
N HIS A 317 -26.98 10.53 -5.12
CA HIS A 317 -28.21 10.62 -5.93
C HIS A 317 -29.28 11.47 -5.21
N PRO A 318 -29.95 12.42 -5.87
CA PRO A 318 -30.87 13.36 -5.25
C PRO A 318 -32.00 12.70 -4.43
N ILE A 319 -32.51 11.55 -4.90
CA ILE A 319 -33.59 10.81 -4.26
C ILE A 319 -33.12 9.57 -3.48
N CYS A 320 -31.84 9.53 -3.08
CA CYS A 320 -31.33 8.38 -2.35
C CYS A 320 -31.81 8.38 -0.89
N PRO A 321 -32.67 7.43 -0.47
CA PRO A 321 -33.18 7.41 0.91
C PRO A 321 -32.09 7.11 1.94
N VAL A 322 -31.09 6.29 1.57
CA VAL A 322 -29.98 5.94 2.46
C VAL A 322 -29.09 7.14 2.79
N CYS A 323 -28.78 7.96 1.79
CA CYS A 323 -27.99 9.17 2.02
C CYS A 323 -28.79 10.27 2.71
N TRP A 324 -30.10 10.29 2.52
CA TRP A 324 -30.99 11.22 3.23
C TRP A 324 -31.05 10.90 4.71
N GLU A 325 -31.30 9.60 5.05
CA GLU A 325 -31.36 9.11 6.45
C GLU A 325 -30.03 9.33 7.20
N ASN A 326 -28.88 9.39 6.51
CA ASN A 326 -27.56 9.55 7.13
C ASN A 326 -27.10 11.03 7.24
N ARG A 327 -27.86 11.97 6.69
CA ARG A 327 -27.60 13.42 6.82
C ARG A 327 -28.35 14.08 8.00
N SER A 328 -29.33 13.37 8.53
CA SER A 328 -30.10 13.74 9.73
C SER A 328 -29.47 13.13 10.97
#